data_aa06016917b705e3c66cd859cf279a17
#
_entry.id   aa06016917b705e3c66cd859cf279a17
#
_cell.length_a   1.000
_cell.length_b   1.000
_cell.length_c   1.000
_cell.angle_alpha   90.00
_cell.angle_beta   90.00
_cell.angle_gamma   90.00
#
_symmetry.space_group_name_H-M   'P 1'
#
loop_
_entity.id
_entity.type
_entity.pdbx_description
1 polymer ?
#
loop_
_entity_poly.entity_id
_entity_poly.type
_entity_poly.pdbx_seq_one_letter_code
_entity_poly.pdbx_strand_id
1 'polypeptide(L)'
;MTDRRSFLRSLAGATGAAAISVGCASRPTATRIVDTHTHFYDPTRGQGVPWPPKDSFLDRQVLPPDWQRVAAPHGIRETVVVEASAWPQDNDWILRLADDHPCIVGFVGNLRPADGTFAGNLRRLAAHPLFRGVRIPAGKLSAELTDPTFARHLSLLTDHGLALDINGLGDFAGAVRLARSFPGLRIVVDHVGNVRDPAAPDQAWLEGMHRLGAEPNIYCKLSGMVEPVKTPHGAAPTNVAYYRPTLDHV
;
A
#
# COMPACT_ATOMS: atom_id res chain seq x y z
N MET A 1 21.72 -16.34 67.60
CA MET A 1 23.22 -16.46 67.56
C MET A 1 23.48 -17.83 66.87
N THR A 2 23.58 -17.87 65.57
CA THR A 2 23.82 -19.06 64.81
C THR A 2 25.26 -19.04 64.32
N ASP A 3 25.93 -20.14 64.65
CA ASP A 3 27.37 -20.33 64.58
C ASP A 3 27.94 -20.31 63.14
N ARG A 4 28.96 -19.47 62.96
CA ARG A 4 29.71 -19.28 61.70
C ARG A 4 30.65 -20.46 61.32
N ARG A 5 30.61 -21.57 62.00
CA ARG A 5 31.56 -22.70 61.82
C ARG A 5 31.02 -23.88 61.03
N SER A 6 29.73 -23.90 60.63
CA SER A 6 29.15 -24.96 59.83
C SER A 6 29.19 -24.72 58.32
N PHE A 7 29.71 -23.56 57.87
CA PHE A 7 29.72 -23.21 56.43
C PHE A 7 30.98 -23.67 55.67
N LEU A 8 31.97 -24.23 56.34
CA LEU A 8 33.28 -24.56 55.74
C LEU A 8 33.62 -26.05 55.63
N ARG A 9 32.65 -26.96 55.65
CA ARG A 9 32.89 -28.42 55.52
C ARG A 9 32.12 -29.13 54.40
N SER A 10 31.78 -28.44 53.30
CA SER A 10 31.20 -29.08 52.12
C SER A 10 31.89 -28.60 50.85
N LEU A 11 33.23 -28.66 50.83
CA LEU A 11 34.04 -28.45 49.62
C LEU A 11 34.88 -29.75 49.41
N ALA A 12 34.22 -30.82 48.97
CA ALA A 12 34.92 -31.94 48.35
C ALA A 12 33.96 -32.67 47.42
N GLY A 13 34.26 -32.62 46.13
CA GLY A 13 33.81 -33.60 45.17
C GLY A 13 32.55 -33.27 44.34
N ALA A 14 32.68 -32.39 43.31
CA ALA A 14 31.88 -32.53 42.12
C ALA A 14 32.71 -31.98 40.95
N THR A 15 33.29 -32.86 40.20
CA THR A 15 33.77 -32.61 38.82
C THR A 15 32.55 -32.38 37.96
N GLY A 16 32.09 -31.12 37.94
CA GLY A 16 31.00 -30.68 37.10
C GLY A 16 31.50 -30.49 35.68
N ALA A 17 31.10 -31.32 34.77
CA ALA A 17 31.20 -31.04 33.32
C ALA A 17 30.50 -29.71 33.04
N ALA A 18 31.26 -28.71 32.62
CA ALA A 18 30.70 -27.43 32.12
C ALA A 18 29.97 -27.74 30.82
N ALA A 19 28.64 -27.87 30.90
CA ALA A 19 27.80 -27.86 29.73
C ALA A 19 27.90 -26.45 29.11
N ILE A 20 28.66 -26.35 28.02
CA ILE A 20 28.65 -25.18 27.16
C ILE A 20 27.26 -25.12 26.56
N SER A 21 26.37 -24.31 27.15
CA SER A 21 25.12 -23.92 26.53
C SER A 21 25.49 -23.12 25.30
N VAL A 22 25.53 -23.78 24.15
CA VAL A 22 25.51 -23.10 22.86
C VAL A 22 24.16 -22.41 22.80
N GLY A 23 24.11 -21.16 23.25
CA GLY A 23 22.96 -20.30 23.07
C GLY A 23 22.68 -20.29 21.57
N CYS A 24 21.57 -20.91 21.14
CA CYS A 24 21.01 -20.65 19.85
C CYS A 24 20.76 -19.14 19.77
N ALA A 25 21.73 -18.40 19.21
CA ALA A 25 21.47 -17.05 18.76
C ALA A 25 20.32 -17.14 17.77
N SER A 26 19.13 -16.76 18.20
CA SER A 26 17.98 -16.64 17.33
C SER A 26 18.43 -15.73 16.17
N ARG A 27 18.53 -16.30 14.98
CA ARG A 27 18.74 -15.49 13.77
C ARG A 27 17.68 -14.41 13.81
N PRO A 28 18.06 -13.14 13.64
CA PRO A 28 17.08 -12.09 13.52
C PRO A 28 16.09 -12.52 12.43
N THR A 29 14.82 -12.62 12.78
CA THR A 29 13.77 -12.91 11.80
C THR A 29 13.88 -11.83 10.74
N ALA A 30 14.12 -12.24 9.49
CA ALA A 30 14.25 -11.30 8.39
C ALA A 30 13.03 -10.37 8.41
N THR A 31 13.27 -9.06 8.39
CA THR A 31 12.18 -8.06 8.38
C THR A 31 11.26 -8.36 7.20
N ARG A 32 9.98 -8.57 7.47
CA ARG A 32 8.98 -8.75 6.44
C ARG A 32 8.77 -7.41 5.73
N ILE A 33 9.04 -7.37 4.43
CA ILE A 33 8.84 -6.18 3.58
C ILE A 33 7.75 -6.51 2.58
N VAL A 34 6.71 -5.68 2.54
CA VAL A 34 5.58 -5.78 1.62
C VAL A 34 5.58 -4.55 0.71
N ASP A 35 5.60 -4.77 -0.61
CA ASP A 35 5.35 -3.71 -1.58
C ASP A 35 3.84 -3.43 -1.61
N THR A 36 3.43 -2.25 -1.24
CA THR A 36 2.00 -1.92 -1.08
C THR A 36 1.35 -1.32 -2.31
N HIS A 37 2.05 -1.29 -3.45
CA HIS A 37 1.46 -0.74 -4.68
C HIS A 37 2.08 -1.34 -5.95
N THR A 38 1.53 -2.46 -6.40
CA THR A 38 1.89 -3.07 -7.68
C THR A 38 0.69 -3.22 -8.60
N HIS A 39 0.95 -3.35 -9.89
CA HIS A 39 -0.06 -3.64 -10.89
C HIS A 39 0.30 -4.91 -11.65
N PHE A 40 -0.67 -5.82 -11.80
CA PHE A 40 -0.58 -6.94 -12.73
C PHE A 40 -1.62 -6.76 -13.82
N TYR A 41 -1.23 -7.02 -15.04
CA TYR A 41 -2.07 -6.87 -16.23
C TYR A 41 -1.54 -7.72 -17.38
N ASP A 42 -2.46 -8.06 -18.31
CA ASP A 42 -2.16 -8.88 -19.47
C ASP A 42 -2.91 -8.36 -20.70
N PRO A 43 -2.25 -7.57 -21.58
CA PRO A 43 -2.84 -7.08 -22.81
C PRO A 43 -3.19 -8.18 -23.82
N THR A 44 -2.64 -9.39 -23.64
CA THR A 44 -2.89 -10.50 -24.57
C THR A 44 -4.23 -11.20 -24.32
N ARG A 45 -4.91 -10.89 -23.22
CA ARG A 45 -6.27 -11.39 -22.99
C ARG A 45 -7.22 -10.91 -24.08
N GLY A 46 -8.19 -11.75 -24.46
CA GLY A 46 -9.08 -11.48 -25.57
C GLY A 46 -9.82 -10.13 -25.52
N GLN A 47 -10.14 -9.63 -24.30
CA GLN A 47 -10.71 -8.31 -24.09
C GLN A 47 -9.67 -7.18 -24.02
N GLY A 48 -8.36 -7.52 -23.98
CA GLY A 48 -7.29 -6.56 -23.73
C GLY A 48 -7.29 -6.00 -22.32
N VAL A 49 -6.73 -4.82 -22.14
CA VAL A 49 -6.73 -4.04 -20.89
C VAL A 49 -6.86 -2.55 -21.21
N PRO A 50 -7.55 -1.75 -20.38
CA PRO A 50 -7.67 -0.32 -20.61
C PRO A 50 -6.39 0.46 -20.25
N TRP A 51 -5.50 -0.13 -19.49
CA TRP A 51 -4.20 0.39 -19.10
C TRP A 51 -3.22 -0.79 -18.99
N PRO A 52 -1.96 -0.65 -19.42
CA PRO A 52 -1.29 0.55 -19.95
C PRO A 52 -1.75 0.94 -21.35
N PRO A 53 -1.39 2.19 -21.80
CA PRO A 53 -1.69 2.61 -23.15
C PRO A 53 -1.01 1.69 -24.16
N LYS A 54 -1.76 1.37 -25.23
CA LYS A 54 -1.25 0.58 -26.35
C LYS A 54 -0.01 1.27 -26.94
N ASP A 55 0.93 0.47 -27.41
CA ASP A 55 2.21 0.93 -27.99
C ASP A 55 3.15 1.67 -27.01
N SER A 56 2.83 1.72 -25.71
CA SER A 56 3.78 2.17 -24.69
C SER A 56 4.78 1.08 -24.34
N PHE A 57 5.92 1.44 -23.71
CA PHE A 57 6.88 0.44 -23.23
C PHE A 57 6.29 -0.52 -22.18
N LEU A 58 5.19 -0.13 -21.54
CA LEU A 58 4.41 -0.95 -20.61
C LEU A 58 3.40 -1.87 -21.30
N ASP A 59 3.15 -1.70 -22.61
CA ASP A 59 2.21 -2.54 -23.39
C ASP A 59 2.77 -3.95 -23.59
N ARG A 60 2.80 -4.68 -22.51
CA ARG A 60 3.27 -6.06 -22.41
C ARG A 60 2.62 -6.74 -21.23
N GLN A 61 2.66 -8.05 -21.19
CA GLN A 61 2.24 -8.80 -20.01
C GLN A 61 3.17 -8.49 -18.82
N VAL A 62 2.57 -8.20 -17.63
CA VAL A 62 3.25 -8.04 -16.36
C VAL A 62 2.50 -8.84 -15.30
N LEU A 63 3.11 -9.93 -14.85
CA LEU A 63 2.56 -10.91 -13.93
C LEU A 63 3.44 -11.07 -12.68
N PRO A 64 2.99 -11.76 -11.63
CA PRO A 64 3.76 -11.95 -10.40
C PRO A 64 5.21 -12.42 -10.58
N PRO A 65 5.54 -13.35 -11.51
CA PRO A 65 6.93 -13.71 -11.76
C PRO A 65 7.81 -12.56 -12.25
N ASP A 66 7.25 -11.62 -13.02
CA ASP A 66 7.99 -10.44 -13.49
C ASP A 66 8.33 -9.51 -12.35
N TRP A 67 7.36 -9.26 -11.46
CA TRP A 67 7.56 -8.49 -10.25
C TRP A 67 8.57 -9.16 -9.31
N GLN A 68 8.44 -10.47 -9.06
CA GLN A 68 9.36 -11.22 -8.19
C GLN A 68 10.82 -11.11 -8.65
N ARG A 69 11.06 -11.12 -9.96
CA ARG A 69 12.41 -10.97 -10.54
C ARG A 69 13.07 -9.64 -10.16
N VAL A 70 12.25 -8.58 -10.04
CA VAL A 70 12.73 -7.24 -9.67
C VAL A 70 12.76 -7.04 -8.16
N ALA A 71 11.76 -7.53 -7.43
CA ALA A 71 11.57 -7.28 -6.01
C ALA A 71 12.46 -8.16 -5.11
N ALA A 72 12.67 -9.43 -5.50
CA ALA A 72 13.40 -10.40 -4.67
C ALA A 72 14.85 -10.02 -4.35
N PRO A 73 15.63 -9.41 -5.26
CA PRO A 73 16.98 -8.92 -4.95
C PRO A 73 17.01 -7.88 -3.81
N HIS A 74 15.91 -7.17 -3.58
CA HIS A 74 15.75 -6.18 -2.52
C HIS A 74 15.15 -6.76 -1.24
N GLY A 75 14.97 -8.09 -1.15
CA GLY A 75 14.36 -8.74 0.02
C GLY A 75 12.84 -8.59 0.09
N ILE A 76 12.19 -8.01 -0.92
CA ILE A 76 10.74 -7.83 -1.00
C ILE A 76 10.14 -9.11 -1.59
N ARG A 77 9.21 -9.74 -0.85
CA ARG A 77 8.66 -11.05 -1.23
C ARG A 77 7.14 -11.07 -1.30
N GLU A 78 6.49 -10.01 -0.87
CA GLU A 78 5.05 -9.90 -0.81
C GLU A 78 4.59 -8.56 -1.37
N THR A 79 3.39 -8.57 -1.94
CA THR A 79 2.81 -7.35 -2.51
C THR A 79 1.31 -7.23 -2.25
N VAL A 80 0.84 -5.99 -2.14
CA VAL A 80 -0.56 -5.64 -2.28
C VAL A 80 -0.76 -5.12 -3.71
N VAL A 81 -1.60 -5.83 -4.46
CA VAL A 81 -1.95 -5.42 -5.82
C VAL A 81 -2.97 -4.29 -5.75
N VAL A 82 -2.75 -3.25 -6.54
CA VAL A 82 -3.73 -2.20 -6.77
C VAL A 82 -4.29 -2.35 -8.18
N GLU A 83 -5.56 -2.09 -8.38
CA GLU A 83 -6.20 -2.22 -9.68
C GLU A 83 -5.45 -1.42 -10.77
N ALA A 84 -5.29 -2.01 -11.94
CA ALA A 84 -4.77 -1.36 -13.15
C ALA A 84 -5.87 -1.12 -14.19
N SER A 85 -7.02 -1.78 -14.03
CA SER A 85 -8.11 -1.80 -14.98
C SER A 85 -9.34 -1.08 -14.44
N ALA A 86 -9.97 -0.26 -15.29
CA ALA A 86 -11.26 0.33 -15.00
C ALA A 86 -12.44 -0.67 -15.07
N TRP A 87 -12.20 -1.92 -15.41
CA TRP A 87 -13.23 -2.94 -15.55
C TRP A 87 -13.50 -3.68 -14.24
N PRO A 88 -14.73 -3.66 -13.71
CA PRO A 88 -15.05 -4.37 -12.46
C PRO A 88 -14.76 -5.88 -12.52
N GLN A 89 -14.82 -6.50 -13.69
CA GLN A 89 -14.54 -7.92 -13.91
C GLN A 89 -13.07 -8.28 -13.64
N ASP A 90 -12.16 -7.32 -13.76
CA ASP A 90 -10.75 -7.55 -13.49
C ASP A 90 -10.45 -7.72 -12.01
N ASN A 91 -11.35 -7.32 -11.11
CA ASN A 91 -11.25 -7.68 -9.69
C ASN A 91 -11.20 -9.21 -9.51
N ASP A 92 -12.08 -9.94 -10.20
CA ASP A 92 -12.10 -11.41 -10.13
C ASP A 92 -10.86 -12.03 -10.77
N TRP A 93 -10.33 -11.41 -11.82
CA TRP A 93 -9.10 -11.89 -12.46
C TRP A 93 -7.89 -11.77 -11.52
N ILE A 94 -7.72 -10.64 -10.83
CA ILE A 94 -6.63 -10.45 -9.85
C ILE A 94 -6.80 -11.41 -8.67
N LEU A 95 -8.01 -11.62 -8.16
CA LEU A 95 -8.23 -12.54 -7.04
C LEU A 95 -7.90 -13.99 -7.43
N ARG A 96 -8.27 -14.43 -8.64
CA ARG A 96 -7.84 -15.75 -9.15
C ARG A 96 -6.32 -15.84 -9.34
N LEU A 97 -5.68 -14.76 -9.80
CA LEU A 97 -4.22 -14.71 -9.90
C LEU A 97 -3.55 -14.88 -8.53
N ALA A 98 -4.17 -14.34 -7.49
CA ALA A 98 -3.67 -14.45 -6.12
C ALA A 98 -3.78 -15.87 -5.54
N ASP A 99 -4.76 -16.66 -5.98
CA ASP A 99 -4.89 -18.07 -5.58
C ASP A 99 -3.65 -18.89 -5.98
N ASP A 100 -3.05 -18.57 -7.15
CA ASP A 100 -1.88 -19.26 -7.69
C ASP A 100 -0.54 -18.61 -7.25
N HIS A 101 -0.59 -17.41 -6.66
CA HIS A 101 0.59 -16.61 -6.34
C HIS A 101 0.58 -16.10 -4.89
N PRO A 102 1.10 -16.87 -3.91
CA PRO A 102 1.08 -16.50 -2.48
C PRO A 102 1.86 -15.23 -2.13
N CYS A 103 2.64 -14.67 -3.07
CA CYS A 103 3.27 -13.37 -2.90
C CYS A 103 2.25 -12.21 -2.89
N ILE A 104 1.03 -12.42 -3.39
CA ILE A 104 -0.06 -11.44 -3.33
C ILE A 104 -0.74 -11.60 -1.98
N VAL A 105 -0.56 -10.62 -1.09
CA VAL A 105 -1.09 -10.64 0.27
C VAL A 105 -2.24 -9.66 0.50
N GLY A 106 -2.63 -8.94 -0.54
CA GLY A 106 -3.77 -8.03 -0.52
C GLY A 106 -4.10 -7.50 -1.91
N PHE A 107 -5.33 -7.03 -2.06
CA PHE A 107 -5.82 -6.44 -3.31
C PHE A 107 -6.72 -5.24 -3.04
N VAL A 108 -6.42 -4.12 -3.67
CA VAL A 108 -7.25 -2.92 -3.74
C VAL A 108 -7.89 -2.87 -5.12
N GLY A 109 -9.19 -3.09 -5.17
CA GLY A 109 -9.93 -3.28 -6.40
C GLY A 109 -10.54 -2.01 -6.99
N ASN A 110 -11.21 -2.19 -8.11
CA ASN A 110 -11.93 -1.13 -8.81
C ASN A 110 -13.44 -1.30 -8.61
N LEU A 111 -14.00 -0.46 -7.74
CA LEU A 111 -15.45 -0.25 -7.63
C LEU A 111 -15.71 1.24 -7.46
N ARG A 112 -16.77 1.73 -8.09
CA ARG A 112 -17.16 3.14 -8.00
C ARG A 112 -18.31 3.32 -7.01
N PRO A 113 -18.12 4.06 -5.91
CA PRO A 113 -19.19 4.29 -4.92
C PRO A 113 -20.41 5.00 -5.50
N ALA A 114 -20.28 5.73 -6.61
CA ALA A 114 -21.42 6.32 -7.30
C ALA A 114 -22.31 5.31 -8.06
N ASP A 115 -21.84 4.09 -8.30
CA ASP A 115 -22.57 3.10 -9.11
C ASP A 115 -23.63 2.37 -8.28
N GLY A 116 -24.83 2.17 -8.85
CA GLY A 116 -25.91 1.45 -8.20
C GLY A 116 -25.60 -0.02 -7.90
N THR A 117 -24.62 -0.62 -8.59
CA THR A 117 -24.16 -2.00 -8.37
C THR A 117 -23.10 -2.12 -7.27
N PHE A 118 -22.61 -0.99 -6.73
CA PHE A 118 -21.49 -0.94 -5.78
C PHE A 118 -21.71 -1.85 -4.57
N ALA A 119 -22.83 -1.70 -3.88
CA ALA A 119 -23.10 -2.42 -2.63
C ALA A 119 -23.12 -3.95 -2.81
N GLY A 120 -23.67 -4.44 -3.93
CA GLY A 120 -23.69 -5.86 -4.27
C GLY A 120 -22.31 -6.40 -4.57
N ASN A 121 -21.54 -5.70 -5.41
CA ASN A 121 -20.17 -6.06 -5.75
C ASN A 121 -19.23 -5.97 -4.55
N LEU A 122 -19.37 -4.94 -3.71
CA LEU A 122 -18.57 -4.79 -2.51
C LEU A 122 -18.75 -5.98 -1.55
N ARG A 123 -19.98 -6.37 -1.25
CA ARG A 123 -20.26 -7.53 -0.38
C ARG A 123 -19.65 -8.81 -0.93
N ARG A 124 -19.74 -9.02 -2.24
CA ARG A 124 -19.16 -10.21 -2.90
C ARG A 124 -17.63 -10.22 -2.78
N LEU A 125 -16.97 -9.09 -3.09
CA LEU A 125 -15.51 -8.99 -3.05
C LEU A 125 -14.97 -8.96 -1.63
N ALA A 126 -15.66 -8.31 -0.68
CA ALA A 126 -15.30 -8.25 0.73
C ALA A 126 -15.30 -9.64 1.42
N ALA A 127 -16.00 -10.62 0.86
CA ALA A 127 -15.93 -12.01 1.33
C ALA A 127 -14.57 -12.66 1.05
N HIS A 128 -13.77 -12.13 0.13
CA HIS A 128 -12.45 -12.66 -0.18
C HIS A 128 -11.40 -12.12 0.81
N PRO A 129 -10.60 -12.98 1.47
CA PRO A 129 -9.70 -12.57 2.54
C PRO A 129 -8.56 -11.64 2.10
N LEU A 130 -8.25 -11.56 0.80
CA LEU A 130 -7.23 -10.66 0.27
C LEU A 130 -7.80 -9.32 -0.20
N PHE A 131 -9.11 -9.13 -0.27
CA PHE A 131 -9.69 -7.85 -0.66
C PHE A 131 -9.52 -6.83 0.47
N ARG A 132 -8.83 -5.70 0.21
CA ARG A 132 -8.44 -4.71 1.23
C ARG A 132 -9.13 -3.37 1.08
N GLY A 133 -9.66 -3.07 -0.09
CA GLY A 133 -10.26 -1.77 -0.35
C GLY A 133 -10.58 -1.55 -1.82
N VAL A 134 -10.93 -0.33 -2.11
CA VAL A 134 -11.19 0.13 -3.49
C VAL A 134 -10.40 1.39 -3.79
N ARG A 135 -10.02 1.59 -5.05
CA ARG A 135 -9.37 2.80 -5.52
C ARG A 135 -10.32 3.63 -6.37
N ILE A 136 -10.33 4.95 -6.14
CA ILE A 136 -11.08 5.92 -6.91
C ILE A 136 -10.20 7.09 -7.34
N PRO A 137 -10.52 7.78 -8.45
CA PRO A 137 -9.88 9.05 -8.78
C PRO A 137 -10.33 10.15 -7.81
N ALA A 138 -9.38 10.98 -7.35
CA ALA A 138 -9.63 12.01 -6.33
C ALA A 138 -10.13 13.36 -6.87
N GLY A 139 -10.11 13.57 -8.20
CA GLY A 139 -10.28 14.89 -8.80
C GLY A 139 -11.67 15.55 -8.65
N LYS A 140 -12.66 14.85 -8.10
CA LYS A 140 -14.06 15.35 -7.95
C LYS A 140 -14.67 15.04 -6.59
N LEU A 141 -13.88 14.75 -5.58
CA LEU A 141 -14.37 14.33 -4.25
C LEU A 141 -15.34 15.34 -3.65
N SER A 142 -15.07 16.66 -3.80
CA SER A 142 -15.94 17.71 -3.31
C SER A 142 -17.35 17.66 -3.90
N ALA A 143 -17.49 17.32 -5.16
CA ALA A 143 -18.78 17.17 -5.82
C ALA A 143 -19.43 15.82 -5.47
N GLU A 144 -18.67 14.74 -5.50
CA GLU A 144 -19.16 13.39 -5.23
C GLU A 144 -19.71 13.24 -3.79
N LEU A 145 -19.10 13.92 -2.81
CA LEU A 145 -19.55 13.94 -1.43
C LEU A 145 -20.93 14.62 -1.23
N THR A 146 -21.43 15.31 -2.24
CA THR A 146 -22.82 15.85 -2.20
C THR A 146 -23.88 14.82 -2.61
N ASP A 147 -23.45 13.68 -3.21
CA ASP A 147 -24.36 12.60 -3.58
C ASP A 147 -24.62 11.69 -2.35
N PRO A 148 -25.87 11.59 -1.88
CA PRO A 148 -26.19 10.71 -0.76
C PRO A 148 -25.90 9.23 -1.02
N THR A 149 -25.93 8.78 -2.27
CA THR A 149 -25.61 7.40 -2.65
C THR A 149 -24.11 7.15 -2.50
N PHE A 150 -23.28 8.07 -2.99
CA PHE A 150 -21.83 8.00 -2.79
C PHE A 150 -21.46 7.95 -1.30
N ALA A 151 -22.00 8.87 -0.51
CA ALA A 151 -21.76 8.93 0.94
C ALA A 151 -22.18 7.63 1.66
N ARG A 152 -23.37 7.09 1.36
CA ARG A 152 -23.83 5.82 1.91
C ARG A 152 -22.94 4.65 1.53
N HIS A 153 -22.44 4.61 0.30
CA HIS A 153 -21.57 3.54 -0.16
C HIS A 153 -20.18 3.61 0.49
N LEU A 154 -19.67 4.81 0.80
CA LEU A 154 -18.43 4.95 1.58
C LEU A 154 -18.57 4.38 3.00
N SER A 155 -19.74 4.54 3.65
CA SER A 155 -20.00 3.92 4.95
C SER A 155 -19.86 2.40 4.91
N LEU A 156 -20.27 1.76 3.79
CA LEU A 156 -20.12 0.31 3.63
C LEU A 156 -18.66 -0.13 3.62
N LEU A 157 -17.71 0.69 3.13
CA LEU A 157 -16.29 0.37 3.23
C LEU A 157 -15.86 0.28 4.70
N THR A 158 -16.27 1.24 5.51
CA THR A 158 -16.01 1.24 6.96
C THR A 158 -16.60 0.00 7.63
N ASP A 159 -17.85 -0.33 7.33
CA ASP A 159 -18.56 -1.48 7.91
C ASP A 159 -17.87 -2.81 7.60
N HIS A 160 -17.24 -2.92 6.43
CA HIS A 160 -16.45 -4.08 6.01
C HIS A 160 -14.97 -3.99 6.42
N GLY A 161 -14.53 -2.94 7.12
CA GLY A 161 -13.14 -2.74 7.51
C GLY A 161 -12.18 -2.53 6.33
N LEU A 162 -12.69 -2.04 5.20
CA LEU A 162 -11.94 -1.80 3.97
C LEU A 162 -11.38 -0.38 3.90
N ALA A 163 -10.33 -0.20 3.11
CA ALA A 163 -9.73 1.11 2.83
C ALA A 163 -10.27 1.73 1.55
N LEU A 164 -10.12 3.05 1.45
CA LEU A 164 -10.35 3.82 0.23
C LEU A 164 -9.02 4.41 -0.24
N ASP A 165 -8.49 3.92 -1.34
CA ASP A 165 -7.35 4.53 -2.00
C ASP A 165 -7.84 5.65 -2.93
N ILE A 166 -7.22 6.82 -2.86
CA ILE A 166 -7.52 7.96 -3.73
C ILE A 166 -6.32 8.28 -4.61
N ASN A 167 -6.54 8.24 -5.92
CA ASN A 167 -5.50 8.45 -6.93
C ASN A 167 -5.62 9.82 -7.58
N GLY A 168 -4.54 10.60 -7.52
CA GLY A 168 -4.49 11.94 -8.09
C GLY A 168 -5.19 12.99 -7.23
N LEU A 169 -4.45 13.80 -6.53
CA LEU A 169 -5.01 14.87 -5.71
C LEU A 169 -5.11 16.17 -6.51
N GLY A 170 -6.28 16.36 -7.18
CA GLY A 170 -6.70 17.70 -7.67
C GLY A 170 -7.62 18.42 -6.68
N ASP A 171 -8.13 17.72 -5.65
CA ASP A 171 -9.13 18.23 -4.69
C ASP A 171 -8.73 17.91 -3.24
N PHE A 172 -7.70 18.58 -2.74
CA PHE A 172 -7.25 18.46 -1.35
C PHE A 172 -8.36 18.79 -0.33
N ALA A 173 -9.16 19.81 -0.62
CA ALA A 173 -10.27 20.21 0.24
C ALA A 173 -11.35 19.11 0.33
N GLY A 174 -11.64 18.47 -0.78
CA GLY A 174 -12.54 17.32 -0.83
C GLY A 174 -12.01 16.13 -0.04
N ALA A 175 -10.71 15.84 -0.13
CA ALA A 175 -10.09 14.75 0.62
C ALA A 175 -10.11 15.00 2.15
N VAL A 176 -9.83 16.22 2.60
CA VAL A 176 -9.97 16.60 4.02
C VAL A 176 -11.42 16.47 4.49
N ARG A 177 -12.38 16.96 3.68
CA ARG A 177 -13.80 16.82 4.01
C ARG A 177 -14.25 15.37 4.07
N LEU A 178 -13.78 14.54 3.13
CA LEU A 178 -14.00 13.09 3.14
C LEU A 178 -13.51 12.48 4.46
N ALA A 179 -12.28 12.76 4.86
CA ALA A 179 -11.68 12.23 6.08
C ALA A 179 -12.50 12.59 7.34
N ARG A 180 -12.92 13.84 7.45
CA ARG A 180 -13.74 14.34 8.56
C ARG A 180 -15.15 13.79 8.58
N SER A 181 -15.73 13.56 7.40
CA SER A 181 -17.09 12.99 7.28
C SER A 181 -17.13 11.50 7.60
N PHE A 182 -16.02 10.79 7.42
CA PHE A 182 -15.92 9.34 7.64
C PHE A 182 -14.69 9.01 8.52
N PRO A 183 -14.69 9.37 9.81
CA PRO A 183 -13.52 9.22 10.68
C PRO A 183 -13.11 7.76 10.92
N GLY A 184 -14.02 6.80 10.70
CA GLY A 184 -13.72 5.36 10.76
C GLY A 184 -13.16 4.78 9.47
N LEU A 185 -13.19 5.51 8.36
CA LEU A 185 -12.69 5.05 7.06
C LEU A 185 -11.18 5.30 6.96
N ARG A 186 -10.41 4.27 6.65
CA ARG A 186 -9.00 4.43 6.29
C ARG A 186 -8.90 4.95 4.86
N ILE A 187 -8.31 6.13 4.69
CA ILE A 187 -8.13 6.78 3.39
C ILE A 187 -6.64 6.76 3.07
N VAL A 188 -6.30 6.25 1.89
CA VAL A 188 -4.92 6.15 1.42
C VAL A 188 -4.72 7.05 0.22
N VAL A 189 -3.83 8.03 0.36
CA VAL A 189 -3.43 8.92 -0.73
C VAL A 189 -2.34 8.22 -1.53
N ASP A 190 -2.64 7.90 -2.79
CA ASP A 190 -1.67 7.28 -3.68
C ASP A 190 -0.60 8.30 -4.12
N HIS A 191 0.65 7.83 -4.28
CA HIS A 191 1.73 8.51 -4.99
C HIS A 191 2.03 9.93 -4.47
N VAL A 192 2.11 10.09 -3.15
CA VAL A 192 2.29 11.40 -2.49
C VAL A 192 1.38 12.50 -3.07
N GLY A 193 0.14 12.12 -3.41
CA GLY A 193 -0.83 13.05 -4.02
C GLY A 193 -0.45 13.49 -5.43
N ASN A 194 0.36 12.72 -6.16
CA ASN A 194 0.84 13.01 -7.52
C ASN A 194 1.56 14.36 -7.61
N VAL A 195 2.58 14.56 -6.76
CA VAL A 195 3.46 15.74 -6.84
C VAL A 195 4.03 15.90 -8.25
N ARG A 196 3.97 17.09 -8.80
CA ARG A 196 4.42 17.36 -10.18
C ARG A 196 5.94 17.41 -10.32
N ASP A 197 6.59 18.05 -9.37
CA ASP A 197 8.04 18.16 -9.29
C ASP A 197 8.48 17.77 -7.87
N PRO A 198 9.04 16.58 -7.67
CA PRO A 198 9.48 16.13 -6.35
C PRO A 198 10.64 16.95 -5.76
N ALA A 199 11.43 17.59 -6.61
CA ALA A 199 12.54 18.43 -6.16
C ALA A 199 12.11 19.85 -5.76
N ALA A 200 10.97 20.31 -6.29
CA ALA A 200 10.41 21.64 -6.02
C ALA A 200 8.87 21.58 -5.98
N PRO A 201 8.28 20.96 -4.94
CA PRO A 201 6.84 20.91 -4.79
C PRO A 201 6.23 22.32 -4.76
N ASP A 202 5.11 22.49 -5.47
CA ASP A 202 4.43 23.80 -5.47
C ASP A 202 3.70 24.06 -4.15
N GLN A 203 3.43 25.35 -3.88
CA GLN A 203 2.82 25.78 -2.63
C GLN A 203 1.43 25.15 -2.38
N ALA A 204 0.64 24.96 -3.43
CA ALA A 204 -0.69 24.37 -3.31
C ALA A 204 -0.61 22.90 -2.86
N TRP A 205 0.38 22.16 -3.37
CA TRP A 205 0.64 20.80 -2.95
C TRP A 205 1.14 20.75 -1.49
N LEU A 206 2.11 21.60 -1.12
CA LEU A 206 2.64 21.69 0.25
C LEU A 206 1.52 21.96 1.27
N GLU A 207 0.68 22.97 1.02
CA GLU A 207 -0.46 23.31 1.88
C GLU A 207 -1.51 22.19 1.91
N GLY A 208 -1.75 21.55 0.78
CA GLY A 208 -2.70 20.46 0.66
C GLY A 208 -2.27 19.25 1.46
N MET A 209 -1.03 18.80 1.32
CA MET A 209 -0.46 17.66 2.06
C MET A 209 -0.38 17.95 3.56
N HIS A 210 -0.01 19.16 3.95
CA HIS A 210 -0.03 19.57 5.36
C HIS A 210 -1.43 19.43 5.99
N ARG A 211 -2.49 19.85 5.27
CA ARG A 211 -3.88 19.70 5.75
C ARG A 211 -4.29 18.24 5.85
N LEU A 212 -3.86 17.40 4.91
CA LEU A 212 -4.14 15.96 4.93
C LEU A 212 -3.43 15.28 6.09
N GLY A 213 -2.18 15.65 6.38
CA GLY A 213 -1.40 15.11 7.48
C GLY A 213 -1.98 15.41 8.87
N ALA A 214 -2.88 16.40 8.98
CA ALA A 214 -3.60 16.69 10.21
C ALA A 214 -4.80 15.74 10.48
N GLU A 215 -5.20 14.93 9.49
CA GLU A 215 -6.35 14.03 9.61
C GLU A 215 -5.88 12.61 10.03
N PRO A 216 -6.35 12.07 11.17
CA PRO A 216 -5.80 10.84 11.77
C PRO A 216 -6.10 9.57 11.00
N ASN A 217 -7.04 9.61 10.05
CA ASN A 217 -7.45 8.48 9.22
C ASN A 217 -6.93 8.55 7.78
N ILE A 218 -6.01 9.49 7.51
CA ILE A 218 -5.31 9.59 6.22
C ILE A 218 -3.92 8.96 6.32
N TYR A 219 -3.58 8.18 5.31
CA TYR A 219 -2.29 7.55 5.07
C TYR A 219 -1.78 7.94 3.70
N CYS A 220 -0.47 7.96 3.49
CA CYS A 220 0.12 8.33 2.22
C CYS A 220 1.09 7.25 1.73
N LYS A 221 1.02 6.88 0.46
CA LYS A 221 2.00 6.01 -0.19
C LYS A 221 3.16 6.83 -0.72
N LEU A 222 4.38 6.51 -0.26
CA LEU A 222 5.62 7.10 -0.76
C LEU A 222 6.03 6.41 -2.07
N SER A 223 5.35 6.75 -3.15
CA SER A 223 5.53 6.19 -4.49
C SER A 223 5.19 7.23 -5.55
N GLY A 224 5.34 6.90 -6.84
CA GLY A 224 4.94 7.76 -7.95
C GLY A 224 5.74 9.06 -8.08
N MET A 225 6.94 9.13 -7.50
CA MET A 225 7.78 10.33 -7.53
C MET A 225 8.79 10.34 -8.68
N VAL A 226 9.00 9.18 -9.33
CA VAL A 226 10.00 9.02 -10.40
C VAL A 226 9.42 9.34 -11.77
N GLU A 227 8.17 8.96 -12.01
CA GLU A 227 7.49 9.07 -13.30
C GLU A 227 7.28 10.52 -13.77
N PRO A 228 6.98 11.51 -12.89
CA PRO A 228 6.82 12.89 -13.32
C PRO A 228 8.16 13.57 -13.67
N VAL A 229 9.30 12.97 -13.28
CA VAL A 229 10.61 13.61 -13.48
C VAL A 229 11.03 13.50 -14.94
N LYS A 230 11.06 14.65 -15.62
CA LYS A 230 11.55 14.78 -16.98
C LYS A 230 12.99 15.26 -16.95
N THR A 231 13.94 14.37 -17.26
CA THR A 231 15.33 14.78 -17.46
C THR A 231 15.68 14.80 -18.95
N PRO A 232 16.69 15.58 -19.35
CA PRO A 232 17.14 15.62 -20.76
C PRO A 232 17.57 14.22 -21.28
N HIS A 233 17.93 13.32 -20.39
CA HIS A 233 18.40 11.95 -20.72
C HIS A 233 17.36 10.86 -20.44
N GLY A 234 16.11 11.22 -20.10
CA GLY A 234 15.00 10.29 -19.90
C GLY A 234 15.07 9.45 -18.63
N ALA A 235 16.17 9.46 -17.88
CA ALA A 235 16.33 8.71 -16.64
C ALA A 235 16.06 9.62 -15.43
N ALA A 236 15.25 9.12 -14.49
CA ALA A 236 15.01 9.84 -13.24
C ALA A 236 16.29 9.84 -12.37
N PRO A 237 16.53 10.91 -11.58
CA PRO A 237 17.67 10.96 -10.65
C PRO A 237 17.60 9.81 -9.64
N THR A 238 18.74 9.16 -9.40
CA THR A 238 18.87 8.09 -8.39
C THR A 238 19.31 8.61 -7.02
N ASN A 239 19.68 9.89 -6.95
CA ASN A 239 20.07 10.52 -5.69
C ASN A 239 18.82 10.89 -4.86
N VAL A 240 18.72 10.33 -3.66
CA VAL A 240 17.62 10.60 -2.70
C VAL A 240 17.50 12.10 -2.39
N ALA A 241 18.59 12.86 -2.38
CA ALA A 241 18.58 14.29 -2.13
C ALA A 241 17.67 15.07 -3.11
N TYR A 242 17.49 14.57 -4.33
CA TYR A 242 16.58 15.15 -5.31
C TYR A 242 15.12 15.13 -4.84
N TYR A 243 14.71 14.05 -4.17
CA TYR A 243 13.34 13.81 -3.71
C TYR A 243 13.07 14.34 -2.29
N ARG A 244 14.12 14.79 -1.61
CA ARG A 244 14.06 15.21 -0.22
C ARG A 244 13.01 16.30 0.07
N PRO A 245 12.85 17.34 -0.77
CA PRO A 245 11.81 18.37 -0.55
C PRO A 245 10.40 17.80 -0.42
N THR A 246 10.09 16.73 -1.17
CA THR A 246 8.82 16.01 -1.06
C THR A 246 8.81 15.07 0.16
N LEU A 247 9.88 14.27 0.36
CA LEU A 247 9.95 13.26 1.41
C LEU A 247 9.96 13.86 2.82
N ASP A 248 10.62 15.00 3.01
CA ASP A 248 10.70 15.66 4.31
C ASP A 248 9.40 16.40 4.67
N HIS A 249 8.45 16.51 3.72
CA HIS A 249 7.17 17.21 3.91
C HIS A 249 6.01 16.27 4.24
N VAL A 250 6.09 14.98 3.88
CA VAL A 250 5.03 13.97 4.05
C VAL A 250 5.35 12.96 5.22
#